data_1c95a4d67e56754e2a6f306534af071b
#
_entry.id   1c95a4d67e56754e2a6f306534af071b
#
_cell.length_a   1.000
_cell.length_b   1.000
_cell.length_c   1.000
_cell.angle_alpha   90.00
_cell.angle_beta   90.00
_cell.angle_gamma   90.00
#
_symmetry.space_group_name_H-M   'P 1'
#
loop_
_entity.id
_entity.type
_entity.pdbx_description
1 polymer ?
#
loop_
_entity_poly.entity_id
_entity_poly.type
_entity_poly.pdbx_seq_one_letter_code
_entity_poly.pdbx_strand_id
1 'polypeptide(L)'
;MKKARRIAAARGRPLRVMFADEARFGRMNRPRPCWAPAGVRPKVACQLVREFIYLYGAISPKDGASAFLILPSSDAVCFQIFLDALAKKFSRSHILLIVDGAGNHKSGELAIPANVTLARLPAYSPEL
;
A
#
# COMPACT_ATOMS: atom_id res chain seq x y z
N MET A 1 6.75 17.42 2.37
CA MET A 1 6.31 17.83 3.73
C MET A 1 5.81 19.27 3.85
N LYS A 2 6.53 20.31 3.43
CA LYS A 2 6.11 21.73 3.57
C LYS A 2 4.72 22.02 2.98
N LYS A 3 4.41 21.55 1.75
CA LYS A 3 3.11 21.74 1.09
C LYS A 3 1.95 21.13 1.89
N ALA A 4 2.06 19.89 2.36
CA ALA A 4 1.03 19.21 3.14
C ALA A 4 0.76 19.91 4.48
N ARG A 5 1.82 20.40 5.17
CA ARG A 5 1.67 21.19 6.41
C ARG A 5 0.91 22.50 6.18
N ARG A 6 1.19 23.22 5.07
CA ARG A 6 0.47 24.45 4.72
C ARG A 6 -1.01 24.18 4.45
N ILE A 7 -1.35 23.11 3.72
CA ILE A 7 -2.73 22.74 3.42
C ILE A 7 -3.47 22.34 4.70
N ALA A 8 -2.85 21.54 5.56
CA ALA A 8 -3.42 21.10 6.83
C ALA A 8 -3.74 22.32 7.73
N ALA A 9 -2.77 23.23 7.89
CA ALA A 9 -2.93 24.46 8.67
C ALA A 9 -4.03 25.37 8.11
N ALA A 10 -4.06 25.59 6.79
CA ALA A 10 -5.08 26.42 6.12
C ALA A 10 -6.50 25.86 6.29
N ARG A 11 -6.64 24.55 6.53
CA ARG A 11 -7.93 23.88 6.74
C ARG A 11 -8.24 23.59 8.21
N GLY A 12 -7.40 24.05 9.14
CA GLY A 12 -7.56 23.80 10.58
C GLY A 12 -7.57 22.31 10.94
N ARG A 13 -6.91 21.44 10.15
CA ARG A 13 -6.87 19.99 10.36
C ARG A 13 -5.49 19.54 10.79
N PRO A 14 -5.38 18.58 11.74
CA PRO A 14 -4.09 18.01 12.09
C PRO A 14 -3.50 17.26 10.90
N LEU A 15 -2.18 17.38 10.69
CA LEU A 15 -1.46 16.60 9.69
C LEU A 15 -1.18 15.19 10.22
N ARG A 16 -1.59 14.18 9.44
CA ARG A 16 -1.28 12.79 9.66
C ARG A 16 -0.35 12.29 8.55
N VAL A 17 0.83 11.82 8.93
CA VAL A 17 1.77 11.18 7.99
C VAL A 17 1.49 9.69 8.03
N MET A 18 1.29 9.09 6.85
CA MET A 18 1.05 7.66 6.70
C MET A 18 1.93 7.10 5.59
N PHE A 19 2.36 5.87 5.75
CA PHE A 19 3.08 5.09 4.74
C PHE A 19 2.14 4.02 4.21
N ALA A 20 2.07 3.89 2.90
CA ALA A 20 1.22 2.89 2.24
C ALA A 20 2.04 1.98 1.34
N ASP A 21 1.62 0.72 1.32
CA ASP A 21 2.20 -0.33 0.49
C ASP A 21 1.12 -1.37 0.14
N GLU A 22 1.36 -2.17 -0.91
CA GLU A 22 0.50 -3.27 -1.32
C GLU A 22 1.22 -4.62 -1.17
N ALA A 23 0.53 -5.58 -0.56
CA ALA A 23 0.97 -6.95 -0.48
C ALA A 23 0.07 -7.86 -1.34
N ARG A 24 0.68 -8.69 -2.19
CA ARG A 24 -0.01 -9.68 -3.02
C ARG A 24 -0.02 -11.03 -2.35
N PHE A 25 -1.20 -11.62 -2.22
CA PHE A 25 -1.41 -12.98 -1.75
C PHE A 25 -2.02 -13.83 -2.86
N GLY A 26 -1.52 -15.03 -3.03
CA GLY A 26 -1.96 -15.93 -4.10
C GLY A 26 -2.05 -17.36 -3.63
N ARG A 27 -2.77 -18.18 -4.42
CA ARG A 27 -2.92 -19.60 -4.17
C ARG A 27 -1.73 -20.44 -4.67
N MET A 28 -0.85 -19.84 -5.49
CA MET A 28 0.39 -20.50 -5.91
C MET A 28 1.36 -20.60 -4.75
N ASN A 29 1.65 -21.83 -4.33
CA ASN A 29 2.72 -22.06 -3.38
C ASN A 29 4.10 -21.94 -4.07
N ARG A 30 5.07 -21.42 -3.33
CA ARG A 30 6.47 -21.39 -3.74
C ARG A 30 7.23 -22.39 -2.87
N PRO A 31 7.60 -23.59 -3.39
CA PRO A 31 8.44 -24.52 -2.66
C PRO A 31 9.75 -23.85 -2.24
N ARG A 32 10.14 -24.08 -0.99
CA ARG A 32 11.43 -23.59 -0.47
C ARG A 32 12.38 -24.76 -0.29
N PRO A 33 13.70 -24.55 -0.40
CA PRO A 33 14.69 -25.53 0.00
C PRO A 33 14.43 -26.00 1.43
N CYS A 34 14.55 -27.31 1.65
CA CYS A 34 14.47 -27.91 2.98
C CYS A 34 15.59 -28.95 3.13
N TRP A 35 15.95 -29.26 4.37
CA TRP A 35 16.86 -30.34 4.67
C TRP A 35 16.17 -31.70 4.41
N ALA A 36 16.87 -32.59 3.76
CA ALA A 36 16.44 -33.98 3.51
C ALA A 36 17.64 -34.92 3.57
N PRO A 37 17.44 -36.21 3.85
CA PRO A 37 18.50 -37.20 3.76
C PRO A 37 19.12 -37.25 2.37
N ALA A 38 20.41 -37.61 2.28
CA ALA A 38 21.09 -37.73 1.00
C ALA A 38 20.34 -38.70 0.08
N GLY A 39 20.16 -38.32 -1.19
CA GLY A 39 19.44 -39.10 -2.19
C GLY A 39 17.90 -39.02 -2.12
N VAL A 40 17.33 -38.36 -1.11
CA VAL A 40 15.88 -38.16 -1.00
C VAL A 40 15.51 -36.78 -1.53
N ARG A 41 14.66 -36.75 -2.57
CA ARG A 41 14.08 -35.50 -3.10
C ARG A 41 12.67 -35.32 -2.53
N PRO A 42 12.43 -34.38 -1.61
CA PRO A 42 11.11 -34.12 -1.06
C PRO A 42 10.10 -33.75 -2.15
N LYS A 43 8.94 -34.37 -2.11
CA LYS A 43 7.82 -34.04 -3.01
C LYS A 43 6.82 -33.18 -2.25
N VAL A 44 6.46 -32.03 -2.82
CA VAL A 44 5.47 -31.10 -2.26
C VAL A 44 4.33 -30.97 -3.25
N ALA A 45 3.09 -31.03 -2.77
CA ALA A 45 1.94 -30.75 -3.59
C ALA A 45 2.04 -29.30 -4.11
N CYS A 46 1.92 -29.13 -5.43
CA CYS A 46 1.98 -27.82 -6.07
C CYS A 46 0.59 -27.38 -6.51
N GLN A 47 0.16 -26.21 -6.11
CA GLN A 47 -1.06 -25.59 -6.59
C GLN A 47 -0.71 -24.58 -7.68
N LEU A 48 -1.20 -24.80 -8.90
CA LEU A 48 -0.90 -23.96 -10.08
C LEU A 48 -1.99 -22.93 -10.37
N VAL A 49 -2.92 -22.71 -9.43
CA VAL A 49 -4.00 -21.74 -9.60
C VAL A 49 -3.46 -20.32 -9.45
N ARG A 50 -3.51 -19.54 -10.53
CA ARG A 50 -3.02 -18.15 -10.58
C ARG A 50 -4.11 -17.18 -10.17
N GLU A 51 -4.61 -17.32 -8.97
CA GLU A 51 -5.54 -16.36 -8.36
C GLU A 51 -4.82 -15.57 -7.29
N PHE A 52 -5.02 -14.26 -7.29
CA PHE A 52 -4.38 -13.34 -6.37
C PHE A 52 -5.40 -12.38 -5.79
N ILE A 53 -5.14 -11.96 -4.56
CA ILE A 53 -5.78 -10.82 -3.91
C ILE A 53 -4.68 -9.86 -3.44
N TYR A 54 -5.04 -8.61 -3.26
CA TYR A 54 -4.11 -7.57 -2.86
C TYR A 54 -4.59 -6.91 -1.57
N LEU A 55 -3.70 -6.87 -0.59
CA LEU A 55 -3.91 -6.13 0.64
C LEU A 55 -3.26 -4.75 0.48
N TYR A 56 -4.08 -3.72 0.41
CA TYR A 56 -3.66 -2.33 0.51
C TYR A 56 -3.59 -1.95 1.98
N GLY A 57 -2.47 -1.38 2.41
CA GLY A 57 -2.26 -0.96 3.78
C GLY A 57 -1.71 0.45 3.89
N ALA A 58 -2.18 1.21 4.88
CA ALA A 58 -1.55 2.47 5.27
C ALA A 58 -1.45 2.53 6.79
N ILE A 59 -0.27 2.93 7.29
CA ILE A 59 0.04 3.00 8.72
C ILE A 59 0.63 4.36 9.06
N SER A 60 0.18 4.95 10.16
CA SER A 60 0.76 6.14 10.77
C SER A 60 1.76 5.72 11.85
N PRO A 61 3.08 5.97 11.69
CA PRO A 61 4.09 5.57 12.68
C PRO A 61 3.95 6.30 14.01
N LYS A 62 3.31 7.46 14.01
CA LYS A 62 3.18 8.31 15.20
C LYS A 62 2.28 7.69 16.27
N ASP A 63 1.18 7.05 15.87
CA ASP A 63 0.12 6.59 16.76
C ASP A 63 -0.40 5.18 16.43
N GLY A 64 0.20 4.50 15.46
CA GLY A 64 -0.21 3.16 15.03
C GLY A 64 -1.55 3.11 14.30
N ALA A 65 -2.19 4.26 14.06
CA ALA A 65 -3.44 4.30 13.32
C ALA A 65 -3.22 3.76 11.90
N SER A 66 -4.09 2.83 11.48
CA SER A 66 -3.93 2.10 10.23
C SER A 66 -5.25 1.97 9.48
N ALA A 67 -5.16 1.72 8.19
CA ALA A 67 -6.28 1.33 7.34
C ALA A 67 -5.81 0.22 6.41
N PHE A 68 -6.64 -0.81 6.27
CA PHE A 68 -6.39 -1.93 5.37
C PHE A 68 -7.62 -2.21 4.52
N LEU A 69 -7.38 -2.61 3.27
CA LEU A 69 -8.43 -2.98 2.33
C LEU A 69 -7.94 -4.13 1.45
N ILE A 70 -8.76 -5.17 1.31
CA ILE A 70 -8.47 -6.30 0.42
C ILE A 70 -9.22 -6.06 -0.90
N LEU A 71 -8.47 -6.05 -2.01
CA LEU A 71 -8.99 -5.76 -3.34
C LEU A 71 -8.51 -6.82 -4.34
N PRO A 72 -9.25 -7.01 -5.45
CA PRO A 72 -8.94 -8.09 -6.40
C PRO A 72 -7.71 -7.83 -7.26
N SER A 73 -7.30 -6.58 -7.43
CA SER A 73 -6.17 -6.21 -8.30
C SER A 73 -5.32 -5.10 -7.72
N SER A 74 -4.12 -4.92 -8.29
CA SER A 74 -3.23 -3.79 -8.02
C SER A 74 -3.20 -2.89 -9.26
N ASP A 75 -4.22 -2.07 -9.40
CA ASP A 75 -4.41 -1.12 -10.49
C ASP A 75 -4.87 0.25 -9.96
N ALA A 76 -4.99 1.22 -10.86
CA ALA A 76 -5.39 2.58 -10.52
C ALA A 76 -6.81 2.67 -9.94
N VAL A 77 -7.73 1.80 -10.38
CA VAL A 77 -9.12 1.77 -9.90
C VAL A 77 -9.16 1.30 -8.44
N CYS A 78 -8.50 0.19 -8.14
CA CYS A 78 -8.40 -0.33 -6.78
C CYS A 78 -7.65 0.64 -5.86
N PHE A 79 -6.59 1.28 -6.37
CA PHE A 79 -5.89 2.31 -5.60
C PHE A 79 -6.77 3.54 -5.32
N GLN A 80 -7.63 3.95 -6.28
CA GLN A 80 -8.60 5.01 -6.05
C GLN A 80 -9.60 4.65 -4.94
N ILE A 81 -10.15 3.43 -4.97
CA ILE A 81 -11.05 2.93 -3.92
C ILE A 81 -10.37 2.97 -2.54
N PHE A 82 -9.09 2.57 -2.49
CA PHE A 82 -8.31 2.64 -1.25
C PHE A 82 -8.10 4.08 -0.76
N LEU A 83 -7.79 5.02 -1.67
CA LEU A 83 -7.63 6.45 -1.33
C LEU A 83 -8.92 7.05 -0.76
N ASP A 84 -10.07 6.72 -1.36
CA ASP A 84 -11.37 7.22 -0.92
C ASP A 84 -11.75 6.66 0.45
N ALA A 85 -11.52 5.37 0.68
CA ALA A 85 -11.72 4.72 1.97
C ALA A 85 -10.82 5.34 3.07
N LEU A 86 -9.54 5.58 2.74
CA LEU A 86 -8.58 6.21 3.64
C LEU A 86 -9.01 7.64 4.00
N ALA A 87 -9.38 8.43 2.99
CA ALA A 87 -9.84 9.80 3.15
C ALA A 87 -11.09 9.90 4.04
N LYS A 88 -12.03 8.97 3.87
CA LYS A 88 -13.25 8.86 4.68
C LYS A 88 -12.93 8.48 6.12
N LYS A 89 -12.08 7.45 6.32
CA LYS A 89 -11.68 6.97 7.65
C LYS A 89 -11.02 8.07 8.49
N PHE A 90 -10.15 8.87 7.87
CA PHE A 90 -9.42 9.94 8.53
C PHE A 90 -9.91 11.34 8.12
N SER A 91 -11.21 11.52 7.99
CA SER A 91 -11.85 12.76 7.51
C SER A 91 -11.52 14.00 8.34
N ARG A 92 -11.18 13.83 9.62
CA ARG A 92 -10.79 14.92 10.54
C ARG A 92 -9.32 15.32 10.41
N SER A 93 -8.51 14.62 9.62
CA SER A 93 -7.09 14.88 9.44
C SER A 93 -6.78 15.22 7.98
N HIS A 94 -5.68 15.93 7.74
CA HIS A 94 -5.07 16.01 6.44
C HIS A 94 -3.97 14.94 6.35
N ILE A 95 -4.08 14.03 5.39
CA ILE A 95 -3.19 12.87 5.25
C ILE A 95 -2.06 13.26 4.30
N LEU A 96 -0.81 13.11 4.73
CA LEU A 96 0.33 13.01 3.84
C LEU A 96 0.63 11.52 3.65
N LEU A 97 0.19 10.96 2.52
CA LEU A 97 0.37 9.56 2.18
C LEU A 97 1.66 9.38 1.39
N ILE A 98 2.59 8.65 1.98
CA ILE A 98 3.87 8.30 1.35
C ILE A 98 3.70 6.93 0.71
N VAL A 99 3.95 6.86 -0.60
CA VAL A 99 3.83 5.64 -1.41
C VAL A 99 5.13 5.41 -2.17
N ASP A 100 5.37 4.17 -2.55
CA ASP A 100 6.48 3.83 -3.43
C ASP A 100 6.28 4.39 -4.86
N GLY A 101 7.26 4.17 -5.72
CA GLY A 101 7.23 4.61 -7.12
C GLY A 101 6.46 3.70 -8.08
N ALA A 102 5.62 2.77 -7.58
CA ALA A 102 4.88 1.83 -8.41
C ALA A 102 4.02 2.50 -9.50
N GLY A 103 3.84 1.82 -10.63
CA GLY A 103 3.14 2.34 -11.81
C GLY A 103 1.70 2.77 -11.54
N ASN A 104 1.00 2.05 -10.66
CA ASN A 104 -0.39 2.30 -10.27
C ASN A 104 -0.61 3.69 -9.67
N HIS A 105 0.44 4.24 -9.04
CA HIS A 105 0.41 5.55 -8.40
C HIS A 105 0.70 6.71 -9.38
N LYS A 106 1.01 6.39 -10.65
CA LYS A 106 1.41 7.36 -11.67
C LYS A 106 0.30 7.71 -12.66
N SER A 107 -0.83 7.02 -12.65
CA SER A 107 -1.92 7.30 -13.59
C SER A 107 -2.43 8.72 -13.36
N GLY A 108 -2.41 9.55 -14.42
CA GLY A 108 -2.91 10.92 -14.39
C GLY A 108 -4.43 11.03 -14.12
N GLU A 109 -5.12 9.89 -14.02
CA GLU A 109 -6.55 9.76 -13.81
C GLU A 109 -6.97 9.66 -12.34
N LEU A 110 -6.01 9.60 -11.39
CA LEU A 110 -6.35 9.52 -9.96
C LEU A 110 -6.96 10.83 -9.44
N ALA A 111 -8.18 10.75 -8.95
CA ALA A 111 -8.86 11.83 -8.25
C ALA A 111 -8.41 11.87 -6.78
N ILE A 112 -7.39 12.66 -6.48
CA ILE A 112 -6.85 12.75 -5.11
C ILE A 112 -7.85 13.43 -4.18
N PRO A 113 -8.33 12.75 -3.11
CA PRO A 113 -9.28 13.34 -2.17
C PRO A 113 -8.73 14.63 -1.53
N ALA A 114 -9.62 15.58 -1.25
CA ALA A 114 -9.23 16.92 -0.78
C ALA A 114 -8.39 16.93 0.51
N ASN A 115 -8.56 15.91 1.37
CA ASN A 115 -7.79 15.77 2.62
C ASN A 115 -6.57 14.83 2.48
N VAL A 116 -6.17 14.47 1.26
CA VAL A 116 -5.00 13.63 0.99
C VAL A 116 -3.98 14.41 0.15
N THR A 117 -2.73 14.25 0.46
CA THR A 117 -1.58 14.66 -0.36
C THR A 117 -0.70 13.43 -0.58
N LEU A 118 -0.50 13.03 -1.83
CA LEU A 118 0.44 11.95 -2.17
C LEU A 118 1.87 12.48 -2.20
N ALA A 119 2.78 11.74 -1.58
CA ALA A 119 4.22 11.93 -1.70
C ALA A 119 4.82 10.60 -2.17
N ARG A 120 5.47 10.61 -3.33
CA ARG A 120 6.13 9.43 -3.88
C ARG A 120 7.57 9.39 -3.42
N LEU A 121 8.03 8.21 -3.02
CA LEU A 121 9.45 7.97 -2.79
C LEU A 121 10.19 7.94 -4.14
N PRO A 122 11.46 8.38 -4.18
CA PRO A 122 12.30 8.20 -5.35
C PRO A 122 12.42 6.71 -5.69
N ALA A 123 12.50 6.40 -6.98
CA ALA A 123 12.74 5.03 -7.42
C ALA A 123 14.15 4.57 -6.98
N TYR A 124 14.29 3.31 -6.62
CA TYR A 124 15.56 2.69 -6.23
C TYR A 124 16.25 3.33 -5.02
N SER A 125 15.49 3.75 -4.02
CA SER A 125 16.01 4.33 -2.78
C SER A 125 15.58 3.50 -1.57
N PRO A 126 16.11 2.25 -1.41
CA PRO A 126 15.72 1.36 -0.30
C PRO A 126 16.18 1.86 1.07
N GLU A 127 17.09 2.84 1.11
CA GLU A 127 17.61 3.49 2.30
C GLU A 127 16.69 4.58 2.87
N LEU A 128 15.62 4.94 2.18
CA LEU A 128 14.63 5.92 2.62
C LEU A 128 13.39 5.25 3.17
#